data_9b1e86a2ee36a3c64159a865b72091a7
#
_entry.id   9b1e86a2ee36a3c64159a865b72091a7
#
_cell.length_a   1.000
_cell.length_b   1.000
_cell.length_c   1.000
_cell.angle_alpha   90.00
_cell.angle_beta   90.00
_cell.angle_gamma   90.00
#
_symmetry.space_group_name_H-M   'P 1'
#
loop_
_entity.id
_entity.type
_entity.pdbx_description
1 polymer ?
#
loop_
_entity_poly.entity_id
_entity_poly.type
_entity_poly.pdbx_seq_one_letter_code
_entity_poly.pdbx_strand_id
1 'polypeptide(L)'
;MATPLRTLRGRYGAGPLVLAAALPFLFLHPQYQPSLSAGSVTVTLADLALLAVVATAALEGVRHGFSPLRPARSVWIVLALFLTWILASLLWARSNDPGYAMGSHVVSALKFIEFALIAPAVPLLLRGRRDVRVLFVALIAWSTFLTAVALLQFLGVVNEFEGRRPLQREPSYVGVHELGALSGATLVLALVAIVHGRWRRPSAVPAVAGGLGVALAAALDSVGGVTVAAATAWAVVRARGPVPLRRTLALAAIVFAVALAAVSLRGSSVTAFLEFLGVRKADTTTQTHVQTYAHRTLLGYIGVKIWLDHPIIGAGWQESLEPAAFGPHLAAAHRRFPTEPPAAFPAPEHRWGIQNGIIQAAADLGLVGLALLLATLGAAVRLALRSALERESASARPAAVALGWLLVSFAVLTGTGLLAGASVNTLFWIAVGLAAVVAARPLHNSPTPPG
;
A
#
# COMPACT_ATOMS: atom_id res chain seq x y z
N MET A 1 -6.91 38.25 7.72
CA MET A 1 -7.18 36.92 7.17
C MET A 1 -6.53 35.72 7.94
N ALA A 2 -6.21 35.82 9.23
CA ALA A 2 -5.51 34.79 10.01
C ALA A 2 -6.46 33.91 10.88
N THR A 3 -7.76 34.01 10.72
CA THR A 3 -8.75 33.46 11.66
C THR A 3 -9.15 31.98 11.49
N PRO A 4 -9.21 31.36 10.29
CA PRO A 4 -9.73 29.98 10.19
C PRO A 4 -8.74 28.91 10.68
N LEU A 5 -7.44 29.10 10.52
CA LEU A 5 -6.44 28.10 10.96
C LEU A 5 -6.28 28.04 12.49
N ARG A 6 -6.41 29.19 13.21
CA ARG A 6 -6.38 29.22 14.67
C ARG A 6 -7.57 28.52 15.29
N THR A 7 -8.76 28.67 14.72
CA THR A 7 -9.98 28.00 15.18
C THR A 7 -9.95 26.49 14.93
N LEU A 8 -9.39 26.03 13.80
CA LEU A 8 -9.20 24.62 13.53
C LEU A 8 -8.17 23.98 14.47
N ARG A 9 -7.05 24.65 14.73
CA ARG A 9 -6.02 24.17 15.66
C ARG A 9 -6.54 24.05 17.09
N GLY A 10 -7.37 24.99 17.54
CA GLY A 10 -8.03 24.90 18.85
C GLY A 10 -9.03 23.74 18.95
N ARG A 11 -9.61 23.33 17.82
CA ARG A 11 -10.66 22.29 17.76
C ARG A 11 -10.09 20.87 17.56
N TYR A 12 -8.97 20.69 16.87
CA TYR A 12 -8.46 19.37 16.45
C TYR A 12 -7.01 19.07 16.90
N GLY A 13 -6.28 20.01 17.46
CA GLY A 13 -4.85 19.87 17.68
C GLY A 13 -4.01 20.01 16.38
N ALA A 14 -2.68 20.08 16.52
CA ALA A 14 -1.78 20.23 15.36
C ALA A 14 -1.54 18.87 14.65
N GLY A 15 -1.39 17.79 15.39
CA GLY A 15 -0.99 16.48 14.85
C GLY A 15 -1.88 15.93 13.73
N PRO A 16 -3.21 15.79 13.94
CA PRO A 16 -4.12 15.30 12.91
C PRO A 16 -4.15 16.17 11.65
N LEU A 17 -4.00 17.50 11.82
CA LEU A 17 -4.00 18.44 10.69
C LEU A 17 -2.72 18.36 9.87
N VAL A 18 -1.56 18.18 10.52
CA VAL A 18 -0.28 17.98 9.82
C VAL A 18 -0.32 16.67 9.03
N LEU A 19 -0.79 15.57 9.62
CA LEU A 19 -0.93 14.31 8.90
C LEU A 19 -1.90 14.44 7.71
N ALA A 20 -3.05 15.08 7.90
CA ALA A 20 -4.03 15.28 6.83
C ALA A 20 -3.46 16.14 5.67
N ALA A 21 -2.73 17.22 5.99
CA ALA A 21 -2.11 18.10 5.01
C ALA A 21 -0.93 17.44 4.27
N ALA A 22 -0.26 16.46 4.90
CA ALA A 22 0.84 15.71 4.30
C ALA A 22 0.35 14.68 3.27
N LEU A 23 -0.88 14.13 3.40
CA LEU A 23 -1.37 13.05 2.54
C LEU A 23 -1.22 13.34 1.04
N PRO A 24 -1.60 14.51 0.49
CA PRO A 24 -1.44 14.77 -0.94
C PRO A 24 -0.01 14.57 -1.43
N PHE A 25 0.98 15.03 -0.68
CA PHE A 25 2.40 14.92 -1.04
C PHE A 25 2.92 13.50 -0.87
N LEU A 26 2.51 12.80 0.19
CA LEU A 26 2.91 11.41 0.47
C LEU A 26 2.35 10.42 -0.55
N PHE A 27 1.24 10.75 -1.20
CA PHE A 27 0.60 9.87 -2.20
C PHE A 27 0.91 10.27 -3.65
N LEU A 28 1.37 11.49 -3.91
CA LEU A 28 1.66 11.96 -5.27
C LEU A 28 2.87 11.23 -5.85
N HIS A 29 2.77 10.83 -7.13
CA HIS A 29 3.90 10.19 -7.81
C HIS A 29 5.11 11.13 -7.91
N PRO A 30 6.34 10.65 -7.70
CA PRO A 30 7.54 11.50 -7.67
C PRO A 30 7.72 12.40 -8.89
N GLN A 31 7.32 11.95 -10.09
CA GLN A 31 7.46 12.75 -11.32
C GLN A 31 6.58 14.02 -11.35
N TYR A 32 5.54 14.10 -10.52
CA TYR A 32 4.69 15.28 -10.37
C TYR A 32 5.09 16.17 -9.19
N GLN A 33 6.16 15.80 -8.50
CA GLN A 33 6.66 16.56 -7.38
C GLN A 33 7.88 17.37 -7.78
N PRO A 34 7.97 18.64 -7.38
CA PRO A 34 9.24 19.34 -7.40
C PRO A 34 10.29 18.54 -6.63
N SER A 35 11.45 18.36 -7.23
CA SER A 35 12.54 17.58 -6.63
C SER A 35 13.87 18.29 -6.80
N LEU A 36 14.75 18.11 -5.82
CA LEU A 36 16.14 18.55 -5.85
C LEU A 36 17.02 17.31 -5.81
N SER A 37 17.87 17.14 -6.81
CA SER A 37 18.80 16.02 -6.89
C SER A 37 20.24 16.47 -6.67
N ALA A 38 20.95 15.75 -5.80
CA ALA A 38 22.38 15.90 -5.54
C ALA A 38 23.03 14.51 -5.55
N GLY A 39 23.72 14.18 -6.63
CA GLY A 39 24.26 12.84 -6.85
C GLY A 39 23.15 11.80 -6.91
N SER A 40 23.25 10.76 -6.08
CA SER A 40 22.25 9.69 -5.97
C SER A 40 21.05 10.04 -5.08
N VAL A 41 21.07 11.19 -4.41
CA VAL A 41 20.02 11.60 -3.48
C VAL A 41 19.05 12.55 -4.19
N THR A 42 17.77 12.18 -4.22
CA THR A 42 16.68 13.06 -4.68
C THR A 42 15.73 13.33 -3.52
N VAL A 43 15.56 14.60 -3.19
CA VAL A 43 14.62 15.09 -2.16
C VAL A 43 13.36 15.60 -2.85
N THR A 44 12.20 15.14 -2.44
CA THR A 44 10.89 15.49 -2.98
C THR A 44 10.03 16.20 -1.94
N LEU A 45 8.87 16.74 -2.35
CA LEU A 45 7.89 17.25 -1.38
C LEU A 45 7.37 16.17 -0.44
N ALA A 46 7.35 14.89 -0.86
CA ALA A 46 6.98 13.78 0.02
C ALA A 46 7.95 13.66 1.20
N ASP A 47 9.25 13.82 0.97
CA ASP A 47 10.25 13.75 2.04
C ASP A 47 10.08 14.89 3.06
N LEU A 48 9.79 16.10 2.59
CA LEU A 48 9.52 17.25 3.47
C LEU A 48 8.21 17.05 4.26
N ALA A 49 7.17 16.52 3.62
CA ALA A 49 5.90 16.22 4.26
C ALA A 49 6.08 15.12 5.33
N LEU A 50 6.88 14.09 5.02
CA LEU A 50 7.19 13.01 5.94
C LEU A 50 8.01 13.51 7.14
N LEU A 51 9.02 14.34 6.89
CA LEU A 51 9.79 14.99 7.95
C LEU A 51 8.89 15.82 8.87
N ALA A 52 7.94 16.58 8.31
CA ALA A 52 6.98 17.36 9.09
C ALA A 52 6.07 16.45 9.96
N VAL A 53 5.60 15.32 9.41
CA VAL A 53 4.80 14.32 10.13
C VAL A 53 5.61 13.72 11.29
N VAL A 54 6.82 13.24 11.02
CA VAL A 54 7.68 12.58 12.02
C VAL A 54 8.13 13.58 13.10
N ALA A 55 8.56 14.78 12.71
CA ALA A 55 8.97 15.83 13.67
C ALA A 55 7.80 16.24 14.55
N THR A 56 6.59 16.42 14.00
CA THR A 56 5.39 16.73 14.78
C THR A 56 5.06 15.59 15.74
N ALA A 57 5.13 14.33 15.29
CA ALA A 57 4.89 13.17 16.14
C ALA A 57 5.90 13.06 17.28
N ALA A 58 7.19 13.30 17.01
CA ALA A 58 8.23 13.32 18.03
C ALA A 58 7.97 14.43 19.07
N LEU A 59 7.64 15.64 18.60
CA LEU A 59 7.31 16.78 19.48
C LEU A 59 6.07 16.49 20.35
N GLU A 60 5.04 15.88 19.78
CA GLU A 60 3.85 15.43 20.51
C GLU A 60 4.19 14.34 21.53
N GLY A 61 5.11 13.42 21.17
CA GLY A 61 5.64 12.40 22.08
C GLY A 61 6.42 13.00 23.26
N VAL A 62 7.29 13.98 23.00
CA VAL A 62 8.05 14.67 24.04
C VAL A 62 7.12 15.47 24.96
N ARG A 63 6.14 16.19 24.42
CA ARG A 63 5.22 17.03 25.20
C ARG A 63 4.22 16.25 26.04
N HIS A 64 3.75 15.11 25.55
CA HIS A 64 2.62 14.39 26.14
C HIS A 64 2.91 12.93 26.45
N GLY A 65 4.15 12.49 26.24
CA GLY A 65 4.63 11.15 26.50
C GLY A 65 4.36 10.17 25.34
N PHE A 66 5.15 9.08 25.35
CA PHE A 66 5.12 8.00 24.36
C PHE A 66 4.17 6.85 24.74
N SER A 67 3.29 7.06 25.73
CA SER A 67 2.34 6.03 26.16
C SER A 67 1.45 5.46 25.07
N PRO A 68 1.07 6.22 23.97
CA PRO A 68 0.28 5.66 22.88
C PRO A 68 0.98 4.52 22.10
N LEU A 69 2.30 4.39 22.20
CA LEU A 69 3.06 3.32 21.53
C LEU A 69 3.02 1.99 22.31
N ARG A 70 2.79 2.02 23.63
CA ARG A 70 2.89 0.83 24.51
C ARG A 70 2.00 -0.35 24.08
N PRO A 71 0.72 -0.17 23.68
CA PRO A 71 -0.16 -1.27 23.32
C PRO A 71 0.31 -2.07 22.10
N ALA A 72 1.10 -1.44 21.20
CA ALA A 72 1.64 -2.03 20.00
C ALA A 72 3.15 -2.36 20.11
N ARG A 73 3.69 -2.53 21.35
CA ARG A 73 5.13 -2.76 21.58
C ARG A 73 5.68 -3.91 20.74
N SER A 74 4.93 -5.01 20.59
CA SER A 74 5.35 -6.14 19.76
C SER A 74 5.52 -5.76 18.28
N VAL A 75 4.65 -4.90 17.74
CA VAL A 75 4.76 -4.39 16.35
C VAL A 75 6.06 -3.59 16.21
N TRP A 76 6.35 -2.69 17.15
CA TRP A 76 7.53 -1.83 17.08
C TRP A 76 8.84 -2.60 17.21
N ILE A 77 8.88 -3.64 18.06
CA ILE A 77 10.06 -4.50 18.21
C ILE A 77 10.33 -5.24 16.89
N VAL A 78 9.32 -5.89 16.32
CA VAL A 78 9.50 -6.66 15.08
C VAL A 78 9.81 -5.73 13.90
N LEU A 79 9.15 -4.58 13.83
CA LEU A 79 9.47 -3.56 12.82
C LEU A 79 10.92 -3.08 12.95
N ALA A 80 11.37 -2.75 14.15
CA ALA A 80 12.76 -2.32 14.35
C ALA A 80 13.75 -3.42 13.94
N LEU A 81 13.49 -4.68 14.27
CA LEU A 81 14.29 -5.82 13.83
C LEU A 81 14.30 -5.95 12.30
N PHE A 82 13.14 -5.77 11.66
CA PHE A 82 13.04 -5.81 10.19
C PHE A 82 13.86 -4.70 9.53
N LEU A 83 13.74 -3.46 10.02
CA LEU A 83 14.50 -2.33 9.49
C LEU A 83 16.02 -2.48 9.72
N THR A 84 16.41 -3.01 10.89
CA THR A 84 17.81 -3.33 11.19
C THR A 84 18.32 -4.43 10.25
N TRP A 85 17.50 -5.44 9.95
CA TRP A 85 17.84 -6.51 9.02
C TRP A 85 18.07 -5.98 7.59
N ILE A 86 17.22 -5.05 7.13
CA ILE A 86 17.43 -4.35 5.84
C ILE A 86 18.80 -3.67 5.82
N LEU A 87 19.15 -2.90 6.85
CA LEU A 87 20.45 -2.21 6.91
C LEU A 87 21.61 -3.18 6.99
N ALA A 88 21.50 -4.24 7.78
CA ALA A 88 22.53 -5.27 7.88
C ALA A 88 22.73 -5.99 6.53
N SER A 89 21.66 -6.19 5.76
CA SER A 89 21.73 -6.89 4.47
C SER A 89 22.57 -6.17 3.41
N LEU A 90 22.73 -4.86 3.52
CA LEU A 90 23.63 -4.09 2.67
C LEU A 90 25.10 -4.54 2.80
N LEU A 91 25.51 -5.00 3.99
CA LEU A 91 26.90 -5.37 4.26
C LEU A 91 27.29 -6.65 3.53
N TRP A 92 26.45 -7.70 3.57
CA TRP A 92 26.80 -8.94 2.87
C TRP A 92 26.55 -8.86 1.37
N ALA A 93 25.56 -8.06 0.90
CA ALA A 93 25.40 -7.76 -0.52
C ALA A 93 26.71 -7.19 -1.09
N ARG A 94 27.26 -6.16 -0.45
CA ARG A 94 28.54 -5.57 -0.84
C ARG A 94 29.73 -6.54 -0.75
N SER A 95 29.69 -7.44 0.22
CA SER A 95 30.73 -8.47 0.39
C SER A 95 30.68 -9.52 -0.72
N ASN A 96 29.50 -9.88 -1.18
CA ASN A 96 29.27 -10.92 -2.19
C ASN A 96 29.43 -10.38 -3.62
N ASP A 97 29.02 -9.13 -3.86
CA ASP A 97 29.15 -8.45 -5.15
C ASP A 97 29.97 -7.14 -5.03
N PRO A 98 31.23 -7.13 -5.46
CA PRO A 98 32.02 -5.90 -5.54
C PRO A 98 31.41 -4.83 -6.45
N GLY A 99 30.56 -5.19 -7.41
CA GLY A 99 29.83 -4.30 -8.30
C GLY A 99 28.57 -3.69 -7.69
N TYR A 100 28.14 -4.19 -6.52
CA TYR A 100 26.94 -3.73 -5.84
C TYR A 100 26.88 -2.23 -5.65
N ALA A 101 25.80 -1.60 -6.15
CA ALA A 101 25.63 -0.16 -6.16
C ALA A 101 25.28 0.39 -4.76
N MET A 102 26.19 0.22 -3.79
CA MET A 102 26.01 0.51 -2.36
C MET A 102 25.35 1.87 -2.10
N GLY A 103 25.78 2.94 -2.79
CA GLY A 103 25.25 4.29 -2.57
C GLY A 103 23.76 4.40 -2.85
N SER A 104 23.30 3.90 -4.00
CA SER A 104 21.88 3.92 -4.37
C SER A 104 21.03 3.00 -3.50
N HIS A 105 21.57 1.84 -3.10
CA HIS A 105 20.86 0.88 -2.27
C HIS A 105 20.77 1.35 -0.80
N VAL A 106 21.75 2.05 -0.27
CA VAL A 106 21.65 2.74 1.03
C VAL A 106 20.55 3.80 0.98
N VAL A 107 20.50 4.63 -0.09
CA VAL A 107 19.44 5.64 -0.25
C VAL A 107 18.08 4.97 -0.29
N SER A 108 17.91 3.88 -1.05
CA SER A 108 16.61 3.17 -1.12
C SER A 108 16.21 2.55 0.22
N ALA A 109 17.17 2.00 0.99
CA ALA A 109 16.93 1.48 2.33
C ALA A 109 16.50 2.59 3.30
N LEU A 110 17.18 3.73 3.27
CA LEU A 110 16.83 4.88 4.10
C LEU A 110 15.44 5.44 3.74
N LYS A 111 15.10 5.52 2.44
CA LYS A 111 13.76 5.90 1.99
C LYS A 111 12.69 4.93 2.50
N PHE A 112 12.94 3.62 2.45
CA PHE A 112 12.01 2.63 3.00
C PHE A 112 11.81 2.83 4.51
N ILE A 113 12.91 3.04 5.27
CA ILE A 113 12.87 3.30 6.71
C ILE A 113 12.11 4.60 7.01
N GLU A 114 12.37 5.64 6.24
CA GLU A 114 11.72 6.93 6.36
C GLU A 114 10.19 6.79 6.28
N PHE A 115 9.66 6.09 5.28
CA PHE A 115 8.24 5.79 5.18
C PHE A 115 7.72 4.92 6.33
N ALA A 116 8.52 3.97 6.81
CA ALA A 116 8.13 3.11 7.93
C ALA A 116 7.92 3.90 9.24
N LEU A 117 8.57 5.05 9.41
CA LEU A 117 8.38 5.94 10.56
C LEU A 117 6.96 6.54 10.64
N ILE A 118 6.18 6.50 9.57
CA ILE A 118 4.75 6.86 9.61
C ILE A 118 4.01 5.96 10.61
N ALA A 119 4.36 4.68 10.69
CA ALA A 119 3.67 3.74 11.57
C ALA A 119 3.70 4.16 13.06
N PRO A 120 4.85 4.42 13.69
CA PRO A 120 4.87 4.93 15.06
C PRO A 120 4.43 6.41 15.19
N ALA A 121 4.49 7.21 14.11
CA ALA A 121 4.01 8.60 14.14
C ALA A 121 2.49 8.68 14.28
N VAL A 122 1.73 7.82 13.60
CA VAL A 122 0.26 7.85 13.60
C VAL A 122 -0.35 7.78 15.01
N PRO A 123 0.01 6.85 15.93
CA PRO A 123 -0.55 6.82 17.27
C PRO A 123 -0.12 8.01 18.17
N LEU A 124 0.97 8.70 17.85
CA LEU A 124 1.37 9.91 18.55
C LEU A 124 0.56 11.13 18.10
N LEU A 125 0.13 11.15 16.83
CA LEU A 125 -0.63 12.24 16.21
C LEU A 125 -2.15 12.08 16.40
N LEU A 126 -2.67 10.84 16.43
CA LEU A 126 -4.11 10.55 16.50
C LEU A 126 -4.48 10.06 17.90
N ARG A 127 -5.07 10.93 18.72
CA ARG A 127 -5.36 10.65 20.13
C ARG A 127 -6.80 10.34 20.43
N GLY A 128 -7.71 10.62 19.50
CA GLY A 128 -9.12 10.46 19.72
C GLY A 128 -9.92 10.16 18.45
N ARG A 129 -11.22 9.90 18.61
CA ARG A 129 -12.13 9.64 17.49
C ARG A 129 -12.22 10.79 16.50
N ARG A 130 -12.09 12.03 16.97
CA ARG A 130 -12.12 13.21 16.11
C ARG A 130 -10.91 13.22 15.20
N ASP A 131 -9.74 12.87 15.72
CA ASP A 131 -8.49 12.84 14.95
C ASP A 131 -8.52 11.77 13.88
N VAL A 132 -8.98 10.55 14.23
CA VAL A 132 -9.18 9.47 13.25
C VAL A 132 -10.20 9.87 12.17
N ARG A 133 -11.24 10.64 12.53
CA ARG A 133 -12.19 11.17 11.54
C ARG A 133 -11.54 12.17 10.59
N VAL A 134 -10.62 13.03 11.08
CA VAL A 134 -9.87 13.96 10.22
C VAL A 134 -9.06 13.18 9.19
N LEU A 135 -8.33 12.13 9.60
CA LEU A 135 -7.60 11.26 8.69
C LEU A 135 -8.53 10.65 7.63
N PHE A 136 -9.66 10.08 8.04
CA PHE A 136 -10.61 9.45 7.10
C PHE A 136 -11.19 10.46 6.11
N VAL A 137 -11.57 11.65 6.57
CA VAL A 137 -12.10 12.71 5.69
C VAL A 137 -11.04 13.19 4.70
N ALA A 138 -9.81 13.40 5.16
CA ALA A 138 -8.71 13.81 4.31
C ALA A 138 -8.39 12.74 3.23
N LEU A 139 -8.36 11.47 3.62
CA LEU A 139 -8.14 10.37 2.69
C LEU A 139 -9.28 10.22 1.68
N ILE A 140 -10.54 10.35 2.10
CA ILE A 140 -11.70 10.34 1.19
C ILE A 140 -11.61 11.52 0.22
N ALA A 141 -11.32 12.73 0.71
CA ALA A 141 -11.22 13.92 -0.14
C ALA A 141 -10.12 13.76 -1.19
N TRP A 142 -8.94 13.30 -0.79
CA TRP A 142 -7.83 13.08 -1.69
C TRP A 142 -8.12 11.96 -2.71
N SER A 143 -8.64 10.82 -2.26
CA SER A 143 -9.05 9.73 -3.15
C SER A 143 -10.14 10.16 -4.13
N THR A 144 -11.11 10.97 -3.69
CA THR A 144 -12.16 11.50 -4.58
C THR A 144 -11.57 12.40 -5.66
N PHE A 145 -10.63 13.29 -5.30
CA PHE A 145 -9.91 14.12 -6.25
C PHE A 145 -9.16 13.26 -7.28
N LEU A 146 -8.37 12.29 -6.83
CA LEU A 146 -7.61 11.41 -7.72
C LEU A 146 -8.51 10.57 -8.63
N THR A 147 -9.65 10.09 -8.11
CA THR A 147 -10.65 9.36 -8.91
C THR A 147 -11.28 10.26 -9.96
N ALA A 148 -11.57 11.52 -9.62
CA ALA A 148 -12.08 12.48 -10.60
C ALA A 148 -11.05 12.75 -11.72
N VAL A 149 -9.77 12.91 -11.38
CA VAL A 149 -8.69 13.04 -12.38
C VAL A 149 -8.60 11.79 -13.25
N ALA A 150 -8.61 10.59 -12.67
CA ALA A 150 -8.58 9.35 -13.43
C ALA A 150 -9.79 9.21 -14.37
N LEU A 151 -10.97 9.68 -13.95
CA LEU A 151 -12.15 9.74 -14.81
C LEU A 151 -11.95 10.71 -15.99
N LEU A 152 -11.37 11.87 -15.75
CA LEU A 152 -11.06 12.84 -16.81
C LEU A 152 -10.01 12.31 -17.79
N GLN A 153 -9.01 11.57 -17.30
CA GLN A 153 -8.03 10.84 -18.13
C GLN A 153 -8.74 9.77 -18.98
N PHE A 154 -9.61 8.98 -18.36
CA PHE A 154 -10.40 7.95 -19.05
C PHE A 154 -11.27 8.53 -20.18
N LEU A 155 -11.82 9.72 -19.97
CA LEU A 155 -12.63 10.44 -20.96
C LEU A 155 -11.77 11.21 -22.00
N GLY A 156 -10.45 11.21 -21.87
CA GLY A 156 -9.55 11.94 -22.78
C GLY A 156 -9.57 13.46 -22.60
N VAL A 157 -10.05 13.97 -21.46
CA VAL A 157 -10.15 15.43 -21.18
C VAL A 157 -8.84 15.97 -20.61
N VAL A 158 -8.10 15.16 -19.87
CA VAL A 158 -6.82 15.50 -19.26
C VAL A 158 -5.73 14.61 -19.87
N ASN A 159 -4.55 15.21 -20.07
CA ASN A 159 -3.41 14.51 -20.65
C ASN A 159 -3.03 13.23 -19.87
N GLU A 160 -2.56 12.27 -20.63
CA GLU A 160 -2.24 10.93 -20.20
C GLU A 160 -0.96 10.89 -19.35
N PHE A 161 -1.00 10.09 -18.31
CA PHE A 161 0.16 9.65 -17.58
C PHE A 161 0.65 8.31 -18.15
N GLU A 162 1.95 8.12 -18.30
CA GLU A 162 2.55 6.89 -18.85
C GLU A 162 2.11 6.55 -20.28
N GLY A 163 1.69 7.53 -21.10
CA GLY A 163 1.31 7.31 -22.50
C GLY A 163 0.08 6.41 -22.68
N ARG A 164 -0.79 6.33 -21.67
CA ARG A 164 -2.04 5.56 -21.75
C ARG A 164 -3.07 6.27 -22.61
N ARG A 165 -3.81 5.49 -23.38
CA ARG A 165 -4.88 6.02 -24.23
C ARG A 165 -6.19 6.12 -23.44
N PRO A 166 -7.08 7.06 -23.81
CA PRO A 166 -8.43 7.10 -23.26
C PRO A 166 -9.15 5.75 -23.35
N LEU A 167 -10.11 5.50 -22.45
CA LEU A 167 -10.87 4.26 -22.32
C LEU A 167 -10.04 3.05 -21.88
N GLN A 168 -8.85 3.28 -21.35
CA GLN A 168 -8.02 2.26 -20.70
C GLN A 168 -7.99 2.49 -19.19
N ARG A 169 -7.22 1.64 -18.47
CA ARG A 169 -6.96 1.85 -17.05
C ARG A 169 -6.14 3.11 -16.84
N GLU A 170 -6.48 3.88 -15.82
CA GLU A 170 -5.88 5.18 -15.59
C GLU A 170 -5.13 5.26 -14.25
N PRO A 171 -3.97 5.91 -14.22
CA PRO A 171 -3.13 6.03 -13.04
C PRO A 171 -3.46 7.26 -12.18
N SER A 172 -4.25 8.23 -12.68
CA SER A 172 -4.34 9.57 -12.08
C SER A 172 -2.94 10.24 -11.98
N TYR A 173 -2.62 10.88 -10.86
CA TYR A 173 -1.29 11.42 -10.56
C TYR A 173 -0.46 10.53 -9.62
N VAL A 174 -0.85 9.29 -9.40
CA VAL A 174 -0.22 8.42 -8.39
C VAL A 174 0.28 7.08 -8.93
N GLY A 175 -0.24 6.60 -10.05
CA GLY A 175 0.01 5.26 -10.58
C GLY A 175 -1.20 4.35 -10.42
N VAL A 176 -1.30 3.31 -11.25
CA VAL A 176 -2.49 2.44 -11.27
C VAL A 176 -2.65 1.58 -10.01
N HIS A 177 -1.55 1.06 -9.46
CA HIS A 177 -1.58 0.26 -8.23
C HIS A 177 -1.85 1.13 -7.02
N GLU A 178 -1.28 2.31 -7.00
CA GLU A 178 -1.41 3.34 -5.98
C GLU A 178 -2.84 3.91 -5.94
N LEU A 179 -3.41 4.22 -7.11
CA LEU A 179 -4.81 4.63 -7.22
C LEU A 179 -5.73 3.51 -6.73
N GLY A 180 -5.47 2.27 -7.15
CA GLY A 180 -6.21 1.10 -6.71
C GLY A 180 -6.14 0.89 -5.19
N ALA A 181 -4.97 1.03 -4.58
CA ALA A 181 -4.76 0.91 -3.13
C ALA A 181 -5.53 1.99 -2.36
N LEU A 182 -5.37 3.26 -2.75
CA LEU A 182 -5.99 4.41 -2.08
C LEU A 182 -7.51 4.40 -2.24
N SER A 183 -7.98 4.12 -3.46
CA SER A 183 -9.42 3.99 -3.73
C SER A 183 -10.01 2.76 -3.05
N GLY A 184 -9.27 1.64 -3.00
CA GLY A 184 -9.64 0.45 -2.24
C GLY A 184 -9.77 0.73 -0.75
N ALA A 185 -8.81 1.48 -0.16
CA ALA A 185 -8.89 1.90 1.23
C ALA A 185 -10.12 2.81 1.49
N THR A 186 -10.44 3.69 0.55
CA THR A 186 -11.63 4.54 0.60
C THR A 186 -12.91 3.71 0.51
N LEU A 187 -12.96 2.73 -0.38
CA LEU A 187 -14.09 1.81 -0.51
C LEU A 187 -14.31 1.00 0.76
N VAL A 188 -13.23 0.54 1.42
CA VAL A 188 -13.29 -0.18 2.70
C VAL A 188 -14.03 0.62 3.77
N LEU A 189 -13.87 1.95 3.83
CA LEU A 189 -14.63 2.81 4.76
C LEU A 189 -16.14 2.67 4.55
N ALA A 190 -16.59 2.63 3.29
CA ALA A 190 -17.99 2.45 2.95
C ALA A 190 -18.49 1.03 3.26
N LEU A 191 -17.71 0.00 2.89
CA LEU A 191 -18.06 -1.40 3.12
C LEU A 191 -18.19 -1.71 4.61
N VAL A 192 -17.27 -1.23 5.43
CA VAL A 192 -17.34 -1.32 6.90
C VAL A 192 -18.57 -0.61 7.44
N ALA A 193 -18.93 0.58 6.91
CA ALA A 193 -20.15 1.29 7.32
C ALA A 193 -21.41 0.51 6.98
N ILE A 194 -21.50 -0.13 5.81
CA ILE A 194 -22.61 -0.98 5.39
C ILE A 194 -22.78 -2.16 6.35
N VAL A 195 -21.73 -2.93 6.58
CA VAL A 195 -21.79 -4.15 7.38
C VAL A 195 -22.18 -3.83 8.82
N HIS A 196 -21.67 -2.71 9.40
CA HIS A 196 -22.05 -2.25 10.73
C HIS A 196 -23.43 -1.56 10.82
N GLY A 197 -24.15 -1.46 9.71
CA GLY A 197 -25.49 -0.83 9.67
C GLY A 197 -25.49 0.67 9.94
N ARG A 198 -24.38 1.33 9.63
CA ARG A 198 -24.19 2.78 9.83
C ARG A 198 -24.18 3.55 8.51
N TRP A 199 -24.74 2.93 7.46
CA TRP A 199 -24.90 3.61 6.17
C TRP A 199 -25.74 4.87 6.33
N ARG A 200 -25.19 5.97 5.87
CA ARG A 200 -25.86 7.28 5.78
C ARG A 200 -25.55 7.89 4.42
N ARG A 201 -26.32 8.89 3.97
CA ARG A 201 -26.05 9.59 2.70
C ARG A 201 -24.58 9.97 2.48
N PRO A 202 -23.82 10.52 3.48
CA PRO A 202 -22.40 10.81 3.31
C PRO A 202 -21.52 9.58 3.02
N SER A 203 -21.99 8.37 3.37
CA SER A 203 -21.24 7.12 3.06
C SER A 203 -21.29 6.77 1.57
N ALA A 204 -22.14 7.40 0.78
CA ALA A 204 -22.17 7.22 -0.67
C ALA A 204 -20.92 7.76 -1.35
N VAL A 205 -20.34 8.86 -0.83
CA VAL A 205 -19.11 9.45 -1.41
C VAL A 205 -17.95 8.46 -1.42
N PRO A 206 -17.52 7.87 -0.29
CA PRO A 206 -16.43 6.89 -0.31
C PRO A 206 -16.79 5.59 -1.06
N ALA A 207 -18.08 5.22 -1.17
CA ALA A 207 -18.48 4.06 -1.96
C ALA A 207 -18.31 4.32 -3.46
N VAL A 208 -18.79 5.46 -3.95
CA VAL A 208 -18.73 5.82 -5.37
C VAL A 208 -17.28 6.17 -5.76
N ALA A 209 -16.63 7.06 -5.02
CA ALA A 209 -15.25 7.45 -5.33
C ALA A 209 -14.30 6.25 -5.23
N GLY A 210 -14.37 5.48 -4.13
CA GLY A 210 -13.54 4.30 -3.96
C GLY A 210 -13.83 3.22 -5.00
N GLY A 211 -15.11 2.91 -5.26
CA GLY A 211 -15.49 1.91 -6.24
C GLY A 211 -15.09 2.28 -7.67
N LEU A 212 -15.36 3.52 -8.08
CA LEU A 212 -14.97 4.03 -9.39
C LEU A 212 -13.44 4.09 -9.55
N GLY A 213 -12.72 4.55 -8.52
CA GLY A 213 -11.26 4.61 -8.56
C GLY A 213 -10.60 3.23 -8.68
N VAL A 214 -11.10 2.20 -7.96
CA VAL A 214 -10.62 0.81 -8.12
C VAL A 214 -10.93 0.29 -9.51
N ALA A 215 -12.13 0.58 -10.05
CA ALA A 215 -12.53 0.18 -11.39
C ALA A 215 -11.63 0.82 -12.46
N LEU A 216 -11.40 2.14 -12.40
CA LEU A 216 -10.55 2.88 -13.34
C LEU A 216 -9.08 2.46 -13.27
N ALA A 217 -8.56 2.24 -12.06
CA ALA A 217 -7.21 1.70 -11.87
C ALA A 217 -7.08 0.30 -12.47
N ALA A 218 -8.15 -0.49 -12.47
CA ALA A 218 -8.22 -1.87 -12.95
C ALA A 218 -7.02 -2.73 -12.47
N ALA A 219 -6.56 -2.50 -11.24
CA ALA A 219 -5.47 -3.23 -10.60
C ALA A 219 -6.06 -4.44 -9.86
N LEU A 220 -5.86 -5.65 -10.40
CA LEU A 220 -6.51 -6.86 -9.88
C LEU A 220 -6.07 -7.23 -8.45
N ASP A 221 -4.86 -6.87 -8.07
CA ASP A 221 -4.36 -6.95 -6.68
C ASP A 221 -5.21 -6.11 -5.73
N SER A 222 -5.54 -4.86 -6.12
CA SER A 222 -6.42 -3.98 -5.33
C SER A 222 -7.85 -4.53 -5.25
N VAL A 223 -8.38 -5.08 -6.35
CA VAL A 223 -9.69 -5.75 -6.37
C VAL A 223 -9.70 -6.95 -5.43
N GLY A 224 -8.66 -7.79 -5.48
CA GLY A 224 -8.46 -8.92 -4.57
C GLY A 224 -8.39 -8.45 -3.10
N GLY A 225 -7.61 -7.41 -2.84
CA GLY A 225 -7.48 -6.81 -1.51
C GLY A 225 -8.79 -6.29 -0.94
N VAL A 226 -9.57 -5.56 -1.75
CA VAL A 226 -10.91 -5.08 -1.36
C VAL A 226 -11.87 -6.24 -1.10
N THR A 227 -11.83 -7.28 -1.93
CA THR A 227 -12.66 -8.48 -1.75
C THR A 227 -12.36 -9.17 -0.43
N VAL A 228 -11.10 -9.40 -0.12
CA VAL A 228 -10.67 -10.01 1.14
C VAL A 228 -11.01 -9.10 2.33
N ALA A 229 -10.82 -7.79 2.21
CA ALA A 229 -11.19 -6.82 3.24
C ALA A 229 -12.70 -6.80 3.52
N ALA A 230 -13.52 -6.87 2.46
CA ALA A 230 -14.97 -6.95 2.57
C ALA A 230 -15.43 -8.24 3.26
N ALA A 231 -14.90 -9.37 2.84
CA ALA A 231 -15.18 -10.68 3.46
C ALA A 231 -14.75 -10.70 4.93
N THR A 232 -13.59 -10.16 5.25
CA THR A 232 -13.08 -10.06 6.63
C THR A 232 -13.97 -9.15 7.48
N ALA A 233 -14.34 -7.97 6.98
CA ALA A 233 -15.23 -7.05 7.70
C ALA A 233 -16.61 -7.73 7.96
N TRP A 234 -17.14 -8.45 6.98
CA TRP A 234 -18.37 -9.23 7.15
C TRP A 234 -18.19 -10.33 8.21
N ALA A 235 -17.11 -11.12 8.14
CA ALA A 235 -16.83 -12.19 9.08
C ALA A 235 -16.68 -11.67 10.52
N VAL A 236 -15.98 -10.56 10.72
CA VAL A 236 -15.82 -9.89 12.03
C VAL A 236 -17.18 -9.49 12.60
N VAL A 237 -18.05 -8.86 11.80
CA VAL A 237 -19.39 -8.47 12.27
C VAL A 237 -20.26 -9.70 12.51
N ARG A 238 -20.18 -10.71 11.67
CA ARG A 238 -20.90 -11.99 11.78
C ARG A 238 -20.51 -12.77 13.06
N ALA A 239 -19.23 -12.75 13.43
CA ALA A 239 -18.75 -13.35 14.68
C ALA A 239 -19.33 -12.66 15.93
N ARG A 240 -19.76 -11.41 15.80
CA ARG A 240 -20.39 -10.63 16.87
C ARG A 240 -21.92 -10.78 16.94
N GLY A 241 -22.55 -11.22 15.86
CA GLY A 241 -23.98 -11.41 15.75
C GLY A 241 -24.46 -11.58 14.31
N PRO A 242 -25.77 -11.78 14.09
CA PRO A 242 -26.34 -11.97 12.76
C PRO A 242 -26.17 -10.71 11.91
N VAL A 243 -25.74 -10.89 10.66
CA VAL A 243 -25.71 -9.82 9.65
C VAL A 243 -26.96 -9.97 8.77
N PRO A 244 -27.81 -8.94 8.66
CA PRO A 244 -28.98 -8.98 7.80
C PRO A 244 -28.63 -9.28 6.34
N LEU A 245 -29.41 -10.16 5.68
CA LEU A 245 -29.17 -10.58 4.30
C LEU A 245 -29.01 -9.40 3.34
N ARG A 246 -29.83 -8.37 3.49
CA ARG A 246 -29.74 -7.13 2.67
C ARG A 246 -28.36 -6.47 2.70
N ARG A 247 -27.66 -6.51 3.84
CA ARG A 247 -26.31 -5.94 3.96
C ARG A 247 -25.26 -6.85 3.31
N THR A 248 -25.42 -8.16 3.46
CA THR A 248 -24.57 -9.14 2.80
C THR A 248 -24.70 -9.02 1.28
N LEU A 249 -25.94 -8.93 0.77
CA LEU A 249 -26.19 -8.75 -0.67
C LEU A 249 -25.66 -7.40 -1.18
N ALA A 250 -25.85 -6.31 -0.44
CA ALA A 250 -25.29 -5.00 -0.81
C ALA A 250 -23.76 -5.02 -0.89
N LEU A 251 -23.11 -5.65 0.11
CA LEU A 251 -21.65 -5.83 0.12
C LEU A 251 -21.19 -6.61 -1.11
N ALA A 252 -21.81 -7.78 -1.35
CA ALA A 252 -21.46 -8.65 -2.47
C ALA A 252 -21.70 -7.95 -3.82
N ALA A 253 -22.82 -7.23 -3.98
CA ALA A 253 -23.13 -6.50 -5.20
C ALA A 253 -22.10 -5.40 -5.51
N ILE A 254 -21.66 -4.63 -4.50
CA ILE A 254 -20.64 -3.58 -4.69
C ILE A 254 -19.31 -4.21 -5.10
N VAL A 255 -18.85 -5.23 -4.37
CA VAL A 255 -17.58 -5.91 -4.68
C VAL A 255 -17.63 -6.53 -6.08
N PHE A 256 -18.72 -7.20 -6.41
CA PHE A 256 -18.93 -7.81 -7.74
C PHE A 256 -18.93 -6.77 -8.85
N ALA A 257 -19.66 -5.67 -8.68
CA ALA A 257 -19.73 -4.60 -9.69
C ALA A 257 -18.34 -3.97 -9.95
N VAL A 258 -17.58 -3.71 -8.87
CA VAL A 258 -16.21 -3.17 -8.98
C VAL A 258 -15.27 -4.18 -9.66
N ALA A 259 -15.35 -5.47 -9.28
CA ALA A 259 -14.54 -6.52 -9.89
C ALA A 259 -14.87 -6.69 -11.37
N LEU A 260 -16.16 -6.71 -11.73
CA LEU A 260 -16.62 -6.81 -13.12
C LEU A 260 -16.11 -5.63 -13.95
N ALA A 261 -16.24 -4.40 -13.45
CA ALA A 261 -15.76 -3.20 -14.14
C ALA A 261 -14.23 -3.24 -14.34
N ALA A 262 -13.46 -3.61 -13.29
CA ALA A 262 -12.01 -3.72 -13.39
C ALA A 262 -11.57 -4.81 -14.38
N VAL A 263 -12.21 -5.98 -14.38
CA VAL A 263 -11.91 -7.07 -15.32
C VAL A 263 -12.29 -6.69 -16.74
N SER A 264 -13.41 -5.98 -16.94
CA SER A 264 -13.82 -5.51 -18.28
C SER A 264 -12.76 -4.58 -18.90
N LEU A 265 -12.16 -3.67 -18.12
CA LEU A 265 -11.08 -2.80 -18.58
C LEU A 265 -9.75 -3.55 -18.83
N ARG A 266 -9.64 -4.78 -18.33
CA ARG A 266 -8.44 -5.63 -18.45
C ARG A 266 -8.63 -6.84 -19.38
N GLY A 267 -9.72 -6.91 -20.12
CA GLY A 267 -10.11 -8.09 -20.88
C GLY A 267 -8.99 -8.67 -21.77
N SER A 268 -8.27 -7.83 -22.51
CA SER A 268 -7.12 -8.27 -23.34
C SER A 268 -5.97 -8.83 -22.50
N SER A 269 -5.62 -8.20 -21.37
CA SER A 269 -4.55 -8.67 -20.48
C SER A 269 -4.90 -9.99 -19.79
N VAL A 270 -6.18 -10.19 -19.44
CA VAL A 270 -6.66 -11.45 -18.83
C VAL A 270 -6.64 -12.58 -19.86
N THR A 271 -7.13 -12.31 -21.08
CA THR A 271 -7.09 -13.28 -22.19
C THR A 271 -5.65 -13.72 -22.47
N ALA A 272 -4.75 -12.77 -22.63
CA ALA A 272 -3.35 -13.04 -22.88
C ALA A 272 -2.68 -13.83 -21.74
N PHE A 273 -3.07 -13.60 -20.49
CA PHE A 273 -2.56 -14.40 -19.35
C PHE A 273 -3.11 -15.83 -19.35
N LEU A 274 -4.36 -16.06 -19.74
CA LEU A 274 -4.92 -17.40 -19.91
C LEU A 274 -4.23 -18.17 -21.06
N GLU A 275 -3.85 -17.48 -22.12
CA GLU A 275 -3.04 -18.05 -23.20
C GLU A 275 -1.62 -18.42 -22.70
N PHE A 276 -0.98 -17.55 -21.94
CA PHE A 276 0.31 -17.82 -21.30
C PHE A 276 0.28 -19.04 -20.38
N LEU A 277 -0.82 -19.24 -19.64
CA LEU A 277 -1.00 -20.42 -18.77
C LEU A 277 -1.35 -21.70 -19.56
N GLY A 278 -1.54 -21.62 -20.90
CA GLY A 278 -1.95 -22.75 -21.73
C GLY A 278 -3.41 -23.17 -21.55
N VAL A 279 -4.23 -22.37 -20.85
CA VAL A 279 -5.68 -22.63 -20.67
C VAL A 279 -6.45 -22.32 -21.95
N ARG A 280 -5.94 -21.37 -22.74
CA ARG A 280 -6.47 -20.99 -24.05
C ARG A 280 -5.38 -21.18 -25.10
N LYS A 281 -5.77 -21.61 -26.33
CA LYS A 281 -4.82 -21.67 -27.45
C LYS A 281 -4.36 -20.25 -27.78
N ALA A 282 -3.05 -20.04 -27.80
CA ALA A 282 -2.47 -18.78 -28.25
C ALA A 282 -2.79 -18.57 -29.73
N ASP A 283 -3.30 -17.39 -30.08
CA ASP A 283 -3.26 -16.96 -31.48
C ASP A 283 -1.78 -16.76 -31.85
N THR A 284 -1.34 -17.43 -32.91
CA THR A 284 0.06 -17.54 -33.35
C THR A 284 0.69 -16.22 -33.83
N THR A 285 0.05 -15.09 -33.62
CA THR A 285 0.62 -13.77 -33.91
C THR A 285 1.66 -13.45 -32.83
N THR A 286 2.90 -13.35 -33.24
CA THR A 286 4.09 -13.01 -32.45
C THR A 286 3.77 -11.83 -31.54
N GLN A 287 3.82 -12.08 -30.23
CA GLN A 287 3.57 -11.04 -29.22
C GLN A 287 4.73 -10.04 -29.26
N THR A 288 4.48 -8.87 -29.81
CA THR A 288 5.45 -7.77 -29.91
C THR A 288 5.55 -6.95 -28.61
N HIS A 289 4.63 -7.18 -27.64
CA HIS A 289 4.57 -6.41 -26.41
C HIS A 289 4.72 -7.29 -25.18
N VAL A 290 5.53 -6.82 -24.22
CA VAL A 290 5.72 -7.43 -22.90
C VAL A 290 4.39 -7.48 -22.15
N GLN A 291 3.89 -8.68 -21.86
CA GLN A 291 2.63 -8.85 -21.15
C GLN A 291 2.83 -8.74 -19.63
N THR A 292 2.08 -7.87 -19.01
CA THR A 292 2.25 -7.53 -17.58
C THR A 292 2.25 -8.75 -16.63
N TYR A 293 1.38 -9.75 -16.86
CA TYR A 293 1.31 -10.92 -15.97
C TYR A 293 2.37 -11.96 -16.27
N ALA A 294 2.66 -12.21 -17.54
CA ALA A 294 3.74 -13.08 -17.96
C ALA A 294 5.09 -12.53 -17.47
N HIS A 295 5.32 -11.23 -17.65
CA HIS A 295 6.51 -10.54 -17.17
C HIS A 295 6.67 -10.67 -15.65
N ARG A 296 5.61 -10.43 -14.86
CA ARG A 296 5.66 -10.62 -13.40
C ARG A 296 5.95 -12.07 -13.00
N THR A 297 5.41 -13.02 -13.74
CA THR A 297 5.65 -14.44 -13.48
C THR A 297 7.11 -14.80 -13.78
N LEU A 298 7.66 -14.28 -14.88
CA LEU A 298 9.08 -14.43 -15.25
C LEU A 298 9.99 -13.84 -14.16
N LEU A 299 9.76 -12.58 -13.77
CA LEU A 299 10.54 -11.92 -12.72
C LEU A 299 10.41 -12.64 -11.37
N GLY A 300 9.20 -13.13 -11.05
CA GLY A 300 8.95 -13.96 -9.87
C GLY A 300 9.73 -15.27 -9.91
N TYR A 301 9.80 -15.94 -11.08
CA TYR A 301 10.61 -17.14 -11.27
C TYR A 301 12.10 -16.88 -11.01
N ILE A 302 12.65 -15.80 -11.54
CA ILE A 302 14.05 -15.40 -11.30
C ILE A 302 14.24 -15.12 -9.79
N GLY A 303 13.32 -14.38 -9.17
CA GLY A 303 13.38 -14.09 -7.74
C GLY A 303 13.37 -15.34 -6.85
N VAL A 304 12.54 -16.34 -7.19
CA VAL A 304 12.55 -17.63 -6.47
C VAL A 304 13.90 -18.35 -6.65
N LYS A 305 14.51 -18.28 -7.83
CA LYS A 305 15.85 -18.86 -8.05
C LYS A 305 16.92 -18.19 -7.21
N ILE A 306 16.93 -16.86 -7.15
CA ILE A 306 17.83 -16.07 -6.29
C ILE A 306 17.62 -16.48 -4.82
N TRP A 307 16.36 -16.60 -4.37
CA TRP A 307 16.07 -17.05 -3.01
C TRP A 307 16.60 -18.46 -2.72
N LEU A 308 16.47 -19.40 -3.66
CA LEU A 308 16.98 -20.77 -3.47
C LEU A 308 18.50 -20.82 -3.35
N ASP A 309 19.23 -19.88 -3.94
CA ASP A 309 20.68 -19.76 -3.78
C ASP A 309 21.06 -19.15 -2.43
N HIS A 310 20.19 -18.26 -1.88
CA HIS A 310 20.42 -17.56 -0.62
C HIS A 310 19.22 -17.68 0.35
N PRO A 311 18.82 -18.89 0.77
CA PRO A 311 17.49 -19.11 1.37
C PRO A 311 17.31 -18.49 2.76
N ILE A 312 18.35 -18.37 3.57
CA ILE A 312 18.25 -17.94 4.98
C ILE A 312 18.34 -16.41 5.11
N ILE A 313 19.41 -15.82 4.58
CA ILE A 313 19.72 -14.38 4.77
C ILE A 313 19.38 -13.53 3.55
N GLY A 314 19.10 -14.16 2.39
CA GLY A 314 18.89 -13.49 1.11
C GLY A 314 20.18 -13.03 0.44
N ALA A 315 20.05 -12.53 -0.79
CA ALA A 315 21.19 -12.01 -1.54
C ALA A 315 21.68 -10.66 -0.98
N GLY A 316 20.82 -9.89 -0.38
CA GLY A 316 21.05 -8.54 0.15
C GLY A 316 20.01 -7.55 -0.38
N TRP A 317 19.84 -6.42 0.30
CA TRP A 317 18.85 -5.42 -0.06
C TRP A 317 19.01 -4.94 -1.50
N GLN A 318 17.97 -5.17 -2.33
CA GLN A 318 17.93 -4.82 -3.76
C GLN A 318 18.99 -5.53 -4.62
N GLU A 319 19.67 -6.54 -4.12
CA GLU A 319 20.64 -7.33 -4.90
C GLU A 319 19.94 -8.04 -6.07
N SER A 320 18.67 -8.41 -5.92
CA SER A 320 17.89 -9.00 -7.01
C SER A 320 17.75 -8.12 -8.27
N LEU A 321 18.11 -6.83 -8.19
CA LEU A 321 18.21 -5.90 -9.32
C LEU A 321 19.58 -5.93 -10.00
N GLU A 322 20.59 -6.52 -9.38
CA GLU A 322 21.96 -6.47 -9.87
C GLU A 322 22.25 -7.65 -10.82
N PRO A 323 23.03 -7.42 -11.87
CA PRO A 323 23.39 -8.45 -12.84
C PRO A 323 24.06 -9.69 -12.21
N ALA A 324 24.78 -9.51 -11.11
CA ALA A 324 25.40 -10.60 -10.38
C ALA A 324 24.37 -11.59 -9.83
N ALA A 325 23.21 -11.10 -9.35
CA ALA A 325 22.17 -11.94 -8.80
C ALA A 325 21.24 -12.55 -9.88
N PHE A 326 20.76 -11.75 -10.84
CA PHE A 326 19.82 -12.29 -11.83
C PHE A 326 20.50 -13.02 -13.01
N GLY A 327 21.74 -12.64 -13.35
CA GLY A 327 22.45 -13.15 -14.53
C GLY A 327 22.56 -14.67 -14.61
N PRO A 328 22.96 -15.38 -13.53
CA PRO A 328 23.05 -16.85 -13.52
C PRO A 328 21.73 -17.55 -13.87
N HIS A 329 20.59 -16.90 -13.65
CA HIS A 329 19.25 -17.48 -13.83
C HIS A 329 18.63 -17.20 -15.20
N LEU A 330 19.21 -16.27 -16.01
CA LEU A 330 18.65 -15.87 -17.30
C LEU A 330 18.51 -17.03 -18.28
N ALA A 331 19.53 -17.88 -18.40
CA ALA A 331 19.48 -19.03 -19.31
C ALA A 331 18.34 -20.00 -18.94
N ALA A 332 18.10 -20.21 -17.66
CA ALA A 332 16.98 -21.05 -17.20
C ALA A 332 15.62 -20.35 -17.42
N ALA A 333 15.55 -19.04 -17.23
CA ALA A 333 14.37 -18.24 -17.49
C ALA A 333 14.01 -18.24 -18.99
N HIS A 334 14.98 -18.05 -19.88
CA HIS A 334 14.75 -18.13 -21.35
C HIS A 334 14.22 -19.51 -21.77
N ARG A 335 14.77 -20.60 -21.20
CA ARG A 335 14.23 -21.96 -21.48
C ARG A 335 12.82 -22.15 -20.97
N ARG A 336 12.47 -21.52 -19.84
CA ARG A 336 11.14 -21.68 -19.22
C ARG A 336 10.09 -20.81 -19.89
N PHE A 337 10.48 -19.65 -20.44
CA PHE A 337 9.61 -18.65 -21.05
C PHE A 337 10.08 -18.31 -22.48
N PRO A 338 10.11 -19.27 -23.40
CA PRO A 338 10.69 -19.10 -24.72
C PRO A 338 9.89 -18.15 -25.63
N THR A 339 8.63 -17.89 -25.30
CA THR A 339 7.73 -17.01 -26.06
C THR A 339 7.82 -15.55 -25.67
N GLU A 340 8.48 -15.25 -24.55
CA GLU A 340 8.61 -13.88 -24.07
C GLU A 340 9.69 -13.11 -24.88
N PRO A 341 9.42 -11.84 -25.22
CA PRO A 341 10.40 -11.03 -25.95
C PRO A 341 11.65 -10.76 -25.09
N PRO A 342 12.84 -10.57 -25.70
CA PRO A 342 14.07 -10.28 -24.97
C PRO A 342 13.95 -9.10 -23.98
N ALA A 343 13.18 -8.07 -24.33
CA ALA A 343 12.94 -6.92 -23.47
C ALA A 343 12.17 -7.24 -22.15
N ALA A 344 11.57 -8.44 -22.03
CA ALA A 344 10.90 -8.88 -20.81
C ALA A 344 11.90 -9.39 -19.75
N PHE A 345 13.11 -9.76 -20.18
CA PHE A 345 14.13 -10.27 -19.28
C PHE A 345 14.97 -9.13 -18.69
N PRO A 346 15.38 -9.22 -17.41
CA PRO A 346 16.28 -8.23 -16.85
C PRO A 346 17.63 -8.24 -17.57
N ALA A 347 18.18 -7.05 -17.76
CA ALA A 347 19.48 -6.81 -18.40
C ALA A 347 20.17 -5.64 -17.68
N PRO A 348 21.49 -5.44 -17.85
CA PRO A 348 22.18 -4.30 -17.25
C PRO A 348 21.54 -2.94 -17.57
N GLU A 349 20.95 -2.82 -18.79
CA GLU A 349 20.25 -1.63 -19.27
C GLU A 349 18.80 -1.52 -18.73
N HIS A 350 18.21 -2.66 -18.34
CA HIS A 350 16.82 -2.78 -17.89
C HIS A 350 16.74 -3.61 -16.62
N ARG A 351 17.08 -2.99 -15.50
CA ARG A 351 17.09 -3.65 -14.19
C ARG A 351 15.66 -3.82 -13.66
N TRP A 352 14.93 -4.77 -14.25
CA TRP A 352 13.57 -5.07 -13.82
C TRP A 352 13.56 -5.69 -12.43
N GLY A 353 12.93 -5.01 -11.47
CA GLY A 353 12.74 -5.53 -10.12
C GLY A 353 11.66 -6.60 -10.03
N ILE A 354 11.76 -7.45 -9.02
CA ILE A 354 10.74 -8.46 -8.69
C ILE A 354 9.45 -7.73 -8.32
N GLN A 355 8.41 -7.87 -9.15
CA GLN A 355 7.11 -7.23 -8.94
C GLN A 355 6.19 -8.10 -8.06
N ASN A 356 6.72 -8.56 -6.94
CA ASN A 356 6.01 -9.26 -5.87
C ASN A 356 6.80 -9.08 -4.58
N GLY A 357 6.28 -8.28 -3.65
CA GLY A 357 6.98 -7.92 -2.41
C GLY A 357 7.33 -9.11 -1.51
N ILE A 358 6.57 -10.22 -1.59
CA ILE A 358 6.86 -11.44 -0.82
C ILE A 358 8.07 -12.17 -1.42
N ILE A 359 8.07 -12.35 -2.75
CA ILE A 359 9.18 -13.00 -3.46
C ILE A 359 10.43 -12.11 -3.36
N GLN A 360 10.28 -10.79 -3.49
CA GLN A 360 11.39 -9.86 -3.32
C GLN A 360 11.96 -9.92 -1.91
N ALA A 361 11.12 -9.92 -0.86
CA ALA A 361 11.59 -10.06 0.52
C ALA A 361 12.34 -11.39 0.73
N ALA A 362 11.88 -12.48 0.11
CA ALA A 362 12.57 -13.76 0.16
C ALA A 362 13.92 -13.71 -0.58
N ALA A 363 13.96 -13.16 -1.79
CA ALA A 363 15.17 -13.08 -2.61
C ALA A 363 16.23 -12.16 -1.98
N ASP A 364 15.85 -10.94 -1.59
CA ASP A 364 16.78 -9.94 -1.08
C ASP A 364 17.14 -10.17 0.40
N LEU A 365 16.17 -10.58 1.25
CA LEU A 365 16.34 -10.62 2.70
C LEU A 365 16.27 -12.02 3.31
N GLY A 366 16.03 -13.04 2.47
CA GLY A 366 15.92 -14.42 2.88
C GLY A 366 14.70 -14.74 3.75
N LEU A 367 14.68 -15.94 4.31
CA LEU A 367 13.61 -16.39 5.21
C LEU A 367 13.52 -15.51 6.47
N VAL A 368 14.67 -15.01 6.98
CA VAL A 368 14.69 -14.15 8.17
C VAL A 368 13.97 -12.83 7.89
N GLY A 369 14.32 -12.11 6.80
CA GLY A 369 13.68 -10.86 6.47
C GLY A 369 12.19 -11.02 6.09
N LEU A 370 11.86 -12.08 5.35
CA LEU A 370 10.47 -12.43 5.05
C LEU A 370 9.66 -12.71 6.32
N ALA A 371 10.21 -13.49 7.26
CA ALA A 371 9.55 -13.77 8.53
C ALA A 371 9.33 -12.49 9.37
N LEU A 372 10.29 -11.57 9.40
CA LEU A 372 10.18 -10.30 10.10
C LEU A 372 9.11 -9.39 9.45
N LEU A 373 9.05 -9.33 8.11
CA LEU A 373 8.00 -8.61 7.39
C LEU A 373 6.61 -9.17 7.71
N LEU A 374 6.45 -10.48 7.60
CA LEU A 374 5.18 -11.16 7.88
C LEU A 374 4.79 -11.08 9.37
N ALA A 375 5.77 -11.11 10.28
CA ALA A 375 5.53 -10.92 11.71
C ALA A 375 5.08 -9.48 12.03
N THR A 376 5.63 -8.46 11.35
CA THR A 376 5.19 -7.07 11.49
C THR A 376 3.73 -6.93 11.05
N LEU A 377 3.39 -7.45 9.87
CA LEU A 377 2.02 -7.47 9.36
C LEU A 377 1.10 -8.26 10.29
N GLY A 378 1.49 -9.48 10.68
CA GLY A 378 0.70 -10.36 11.55
C GLY A 378 0.42 -9.75 12.93
N ALA A 379 1.40 -9.05 13.50
CA ALA A 379 1.22 -8.33 14.76
C ALA A 379 0.21 -7.18 14.62
N ALA A 380 0.29 -6.38 13.53
CA ALA A 380 -0.66 -5.31 13.25
C ALA A 380 -2.07 -5.84 12.98
N VAL A 381 -2.19 -6.90 12.17
CA VAL A 381 -3.47 -7.59 11.91
C VAL A 381 -4.08 -8.12 13.20
N ARG A 382 -3.29 -8.77 14.07
CA ARG A 382 -3.76 -9.27 15.37
C ARG A 382 -4.31 -8.15 16.25
N LEU A 383 -3.63 -6.99 16.30
CA LEU A 383 -4.11 -5.83 17.07
C LEU A 383 -5.45 -5.31 16.52
N ALA A 384 -5.52 -5.08 15.21
CA ALA A 384 -6.73 -4.60 14.56
C ALA A 384 -7.89 -5.60 14.69
N LEU A 385 -7.64 -6.91 14.52
CA LEU A 385 -8.64 -7.96 14.63
C LEU A 385 -9.21 -8.07 16.05
N ARG A 386 -8.34 -8.05 17.08
CA ARG A 386 -8.78 -8.07 18.47
C ARG A 386 -9.72 -6.91 18.79
N SER A 387 -9.29 -5.68 18.45
CA SER A 387 -10.11 -4.49 18.67
C SER A 387 -11.39 -4.47 17.84
N ALA A 388 -11.37 -5.08 16.62
CA ALA A 388 -12.55 -5.21 15.79
C ALA A 388 -13.56 -6.23 16.34
N LEU A 389 -13.12 -7.27 17.04
CA LEU A 389 -13.99 -8.29 17.65
C LEU A 389 -14.62 -7.86 18.97
N GLU A 390 -14.12 -6.83 19.64
CA GLU A 390 -14.72 -6.29 20.87
C GLU A 390 -16.13 -5.74 20.62
N ARG A 391 -17.15 -6.35 21.27
CA ARG A 391 -18.58 -6.05 20.98
C ARG A 391 -18.99 -4.62 21.31
N GLU A 392 -18.53 -4.09 22.43
CA GLU A 392 -18.95 -2.79 22.96
C GLU A 392 -17.96 -1.66 22.65
N SER A 393 -16.86 -1.98 21.99
CA SER A 393 -15.81 -1.01 21.74
C SER A 393 -16.22 -0.02 20.65
N ALA A 394 -16.10 1.23 21.01
CA ALA A 394 -16.21 2.33 20.07
C ALA A 394 -15.10 2.33 19.02
N SER A 395 -14.02 1.59 19.27
CA SER A 395 -12.89 1.38 18.38
C SER A 395 -13.14 0.29 17.34
N ALA A 396 -14.18 -0.52 17.47
CA ALA A 396 -14.42 -1.68 16.60
C ALA A 396 -14.55 -1.34 15.10
N ARG A 397 -15.16 -0.21 14.74
CA ARG A 397 -15.25 0.22 13.33
C ARG A 397 -13.92 0.74 12.79
N PRO A 398 -13.24 1.70 13.45
CA PRO A 398 -11.88 2.07 13.03
C PRO A 398 -10.92 0.88 12.96
N ALA A 399 -11.06 -0.11 13.86
CA ALA A 399 -10.27 -1.33 13.83
C ALA A 399 -10.57 -2.21 12.60
N ALA A 400 -11.84 -2.37 12.23
CA ALA A 400 -12.23 -3.06 11.00
C ALA A 400 -11.71 -2.33 9.75
N VAL A 401 -11.66 -1.00 9.77
CA VAL A 401 -11.04 -0.18 8.70
C VAL A 401 -9.54 -0.41 8.65
N ALA A 402 -8.84 -0.33 9.79
CA ALA A 402 -7.40 -0.60 9.85
C ALA A 402 -7.05 -1.99 9.31
N LEU A 403 -7.84 -3.01 9.71
CA LEU A 403 -7.70 -4.37 9.22
C LEU A 403 -7.90 -4.45 7.71
N GLY A 404 -8.94 -3.81 7.18
CA GLY A 404 -9.20 -3.76 5.74
C GLY A 404 -8.09 -3.05 4.97
N TRP A 405 -7.53 -1.96 5.49
CA TRP A 405 -6.42 -1.24 4.88
C TRP A 405 -5.13 -2.06 4.86
N LEU A 406 -4.84 -2.81 5.94
CA LEU A 406 -3.71 -3.75 5.97
C LEU A 406 -3.86 -4.82 4.88
N LEU A 407 -5.07 -5.37 4.70
CA LEU A 407 -5.34 -6.40 3.68
C LEU A 407 -5.25 -5.85 2.26
N VAL A 408 -5.78 -4.66 2.00
CA VAL A 408 -5.66 -3.99 0.69
C VAL A 408 -4.19 -3.70 0.37
N SER A 409 -3.45 -3.09 1.31
CA SER A 409 -2.03 -2.77 1.12
C SER A 409 -1.19 -4.02 0.92
N PHE A 410 -1.46 -5.09 1.67
CA PHE A 410 -0.77 -6.37 1.52
C PHE A 410 -1.05 -7.00 0.16
N ALA A 411 -2.29 -7.00 -0.31
CA ALA A 411 -2.65 -7.52 -1.62
C ALA A 411 -1.92 -6.75 -2.74
N VAL A 412 -1.86 -5.42 -2.64
CA VAL A 412 -1.12 -4.60 -3.61
C VAL A 412 0.39 -4.87 -3.53
N LEU A 413 0.94 -5.08 -2.35
CA LEU A 413 2.35 -5.46 -2.17
C LEU A 413 2.67 -6.80 -2.84
N THR A 414 1.72 -7.75 -2.92
CA THR A 414 1.91 -9.00 -3.69
C THR A 414 1.89 -8.79 -5.20
N GLY A 415 1.36 -7.68 -5.68
CA GLY A 415 1.32 -7.28 -7.10
C GLY A 415 2.38 -6.25 -7.49
N THR A 416 3.13 -5.73 -6.52
CA THR A 416 4.21 -4.75 -6.69
C THR A 416 5.44 -5.20 -5.89
N GLY A 417 6.58 -4.51 -5.99
CA GLY A 417 7.75 -4.82 -5.14
C GLY A 417 7.66 -4.18 -3.75
N LEU A 418 8.63 -4.47 -2.88
CA LEU A 418 8.77 -3.85 -1.55
C LEU A 418 8.93 -2.33 -1.63
N LEU A 419 9.58 -1.84 -2.67
CA LEU A 419 9.67 -0.43 -3.01
C LEU A 419 8.53 0.01 -3.95
N ALA A 420 7.37 -0.63 -3.84
CA ALA A 420 6.15 -0.11 -4.46
C ALA A 420 6.04 1.39 -4.16
N GLY A 421 5.44 2.14 -5.09
CA GLY A 421 5.41 3.59 -5.03
C GLY A 421 5.03 4.17 -3.68
N ALA A 422 5.45 5.38 -3.41
CA ALA A 422 5.28 6.07 -2.14
C ALA A 422 3.87 5.92 -1.53
N SER A 423 2.85 5.96 -2.39
CA SER A 423 1.44 5.85 -1.98
C SER A 423 1.09 4.52 -1.31
N VAL A 424 1.57 3.39 -1.84
CA VAL A 424 1.28 2.05 -1.28
C VAL A 424 1.97 1.91 0.08
N ASN A 425 3.23 2.32 0.16
CA ASN A 425 3.99 2.29 1.41
C ASN A 425 3.35 3.20 2.47
N THR A 426 2.94 4.41 2.09
CA THR A 426 2.24 5.34 2.99
C THR A 426 0.97 4.71 3.56
N LEU A 427 0.12 4.13 2.71
CA LEU A 427 -1.13 3.50 3.16
C LEU A 427 -0.85 2.33 4.12
N PHE A 428 0.12 1.49 3.78
CA PHE A 428 0.50 0.36 4.62
C PHE A 428 0.93 0.81 6.02
N TRP A 429 1.83 1.79 6.11
CA TRP A 429 2.34 2.27 7.39
C TRP A 429 1.30 3.07 8.18
N ILE A 430 0.42 3.82 7.52
CA ILE A 430 -0.74 4.43 8.17
C ILE A 430 -1.65 3.35 8.76
N ALA A 431 -1.90 2.25 8.04
CA ALA A 431 -2.75 1.16 8.52
C ALA A 431 -2.14 0.44 9.74
N VAL A 432 -0.81 0.20 9.74
CA VAL A 432 -0.08 -0.33 10.90
C VAL A 432 -0.23 0.61 12.11
N GLY A 433 -0.01 1.91 11.91
CA GLY A 433 -0.18 2.91 12.96
C GLY A 433 -1.62 3.02 13.47
N LEU A 434 -2.60 2.96 12.57
CA LEU A 434 -4.03 2.99 12.94
C LEU A 434 -4.43 1.74 13.75
N ALA A 435 -3.85 0.56 13.45
CA ALA A 435 -4.02 -0.64 14.28
C ALA A 435 -3.52 -0.42 15.72
N ALA A 436 -2.43 0.32 15.88
CA ALA A 436 -1.93 0.71 17.21
C ALA A 436 -2.86 1.71 17.91
N VAL A 437 -3.39 2.72 17.20
CA VAL A 437 -4.36 3.69 17.74
C VAL A 437 -5.58 3.01 18.31
N VAL A 438 -6.16 2.06 17.59
CA VAL A 438 -7.39 1.37 18.01
C VAL A 438 -7.16 0.40 19.17
N ALA A 439 -5.94 -0.13 19.30
CA ALA A 439 -5.56 -0.99 20.40
C ALA A 439 -5.23 -0.21 21.70
N ALA A 440 -4.87 1.07 21.60
CA ALA A 440 -4.40 1.86 22.73
C ALA A 440 -5.50 2.23 23.73
N ARG A 441 -6.76 2.43 23.31
CA ARG A 441 -7.89 2.85 24.17
C ARG A 441 -9.24 2.60 23.50
N PRO A 442 -10.32 2.33 24.26
CA PRO A 442 -11.64 2.67 23.77
C PRO A 442 -11.62 4.17 23.44
N LEU A 443 -11.80 4.51 22.15
CA LEU A 443 -11.79 5.90 21.68
C LEU A 443 -12.94 6.67 22.37
N HIS A 444 -12.68 7.22 23.54
CA HIS A 444 -13.64 8.03 24.29
C HIS A 444 -13.82 9.39 23.59
N ASN A 445 -15.03 9.88 23.60
CA ASN A 445 -15.25 11.29 23.30
C ASN A 445 -14.58 12.06 24.43
N SER A 446 -13.50 12.80 24.15
CA SER A 446 -12.98 13.77 25.09
C SER A 446 -14.14 14.68 25.49
N PRO A 447 -14.41 14.90 26.80
CA PRO A 447 -15.37 15.90 27.18
C PRO A 447 -14.98 17.23 26.54
N THR A 448 -15.95 17.92 25.96
CA THR A 448 -15.79 19.32 25.55
C THR A 448 -15.26 20.07 26.77
N PRO A 449 -14.14 20.83 26.67
CA PRO A 449 -13.75 21.70 27.77
C PRO A 449 -14.96 22.58 28.11
N PRO A 450 -15.26 22.77 29.41
CA PRO A 450 -16.29 23.73 29.81
C PRO A 450 -15.93 25.08 29.20
N GLY A 451 -16.91 25.71 28.54
CA GLY A 451 -16.80 27.01 27.88
C GLY A 451 -16.61 28.14 28.87
#